data_e0adbed548ff50bc256ce2d7d513900e
#
_entry.id   e0adbed548ff50bc256ce2d7d513900e
#
_cell.length_a   1.000
_cell.length_b   1.000
_cell.length_c   1.000
_cell.angle_alpha   90.00
_cell.angle_beta   90.00
_cell.angle_gamma   90.00
#
_symmetry.space_group_name_H-M   'P 1'
#
loop_
_entity.id
_entity.type
_entity.pdbx_description
1 polymer ?
#
loop_
_entity_poly.entity_id
_entity_poly.type
_entity_poly.pdbx_seq_one_letter_code
_entity_poly.pdbx_strand_id
1 'polypeptide(L)'
;LTDDRTRIIVKEIKYWKDHKLLPQAQCDFLLALYTQGEEFESSTTTLNKRYQVNYYLQLILLVLLIPFSFLVVYFTQFNFILQLGILVLFLSYSFWVFRYFRKKDIKYVHISITVLLFLLLITTDFISNILNLNQYLSVVFFVMNFIGWYILSRKLNYRYLMFSSFFAIITLLFVNISHLFSFN
;
A
#
# COMPACT_ATOMS: atom_id res chain seq x y z
N LEU A 1 -4.32 -13.52 -41.76
CA LEU A 1 -3.49 -14.72 -41.45
C LEU A 1 -1.98 -14.43 -41.45
N THR A 2 -1.48 -13.50 -42.28
CA THR A 2 -0.07 -13.06 -42.29
C THR A 2 0.28 -12.15 -41.10
N ASP A 3 -0.64 -11.29 -40.72
CA ASP A 3 -0.46 -10.30 -39.65
C ASP A 3 -0.35 -10.95 -38.27
N ASP A 4 -1.11 -11.97 -37.98
CA ASP A 4 -1.06 -12.69 -36.68
C ASP A 4 0.24 -13.49 -36.53
N ARG A 5 0.76 -14.08 -37.59
CA ARG A 5 2.06 -14.76 -37.58
C ARG A 5 3.20 -13.78 -37.29
N THR A 6 3.20 -12.65 -37.97
CA THR A 6 4.21 -11.61 -37.79
C THR A 6 4.20 -11.09 -36.36
N ARG A 7 3.03 -10.87 -35.73
CA ARG A 7 2.88 -10.47 -34.35
C ARG A 7 3.49 -11.48 -33.36
N ILE A 8 3.25 -12.77 -33.59
CA ILE A 8 3.80 -13.83 -32.74
C ILE A 8 5.33 -13.84 -32.83
N ILE A 9 5.88 -13.78 -34.05
CA ILE A 9 7.32 -13.77 -34.30
C ILE A 9 7.98 -12.55 -33.63
N VAL A 10 7.42 -11.36 -33.81
CA VAL A 10 7.93 -10.12 -33.18
C VAL A 10 7.90 -10.21 -31.65
N LYS A 11 6.88 -10.83 -31.07
CA LYS A 11 6.79 -11.05 -29.62
C LYS A 11 7.88 -12.00 -29.12
N GLU A 12 8.15 -13.08 -29.85
CA GLU A 12 9.21 -14.04 -29.51
C GLU A 12 10.60 -13.42 -29.62
N ILE A 13 10.87 -12.62 -30.66
CA ILE A 13 12.14 -11.93 -30.83
C ILE A 13 12.38 -10.93 -29.67
N LYS A 14 11.33 -10.20 -29.23
CA LYS A 14 11.41 -9.31 -28.07
C LYS A 14 11.71 -10.11 -26.80
N TYR A 15 11.06 -11.23 -26.61
CA TYR A 15 11.31 -12.13 -25.48
C TYR A 15 12.79 -12.59 -25.45
N TRP A 16 13.34 -12.98 -26.60
CA TRP A 16 14.76 -13.39 -26.72
C TRP A 16 15.72 -12.24 -26.41
N LYS A 17 15.38 -11.01 -26.82
CA LYS A 17 16.15 -9.80 -26.53
C LYS A 17 16.17 -9.52 -25.02
N ASP A 18 15.01 -9.54 -24.37
CA ASP A 18 14.87 -9.23 -22.93
C ASP A 18 15.56 -10.27 -22.03
N HIS A 19 15.54 -11.55 -22.46
CA HIS A 19 16.19 -12.65 -21.73
C HIS A 19 17.64 -12.91 -22.19
N LYS A 20 18.19 -12.05 -23.08
CA LYS A 20 19.57 -12.17 -23.59
C LYS A 20 19.87 -13.54 -24.21
N LEU A 21 18.87 -14.19 -24.82
CA LEU A 21 19.03 -15.48 -25.48
C LEU A 21 19.75 -15.35 -26.83
N LEU A 22 19.68 -14.14 -27.44
CA LEU A 22 20.38 -13.77 -28.66
C LEU A 22 21.08 -12.42 -28.48
N PRO A 23 22.22 -12.18 -29.19
CA PRO A 23 22.89 -10.89 -29.21
C PRO A 23 21.95 -9.77 -29.66
N GLN A 24 22.01 -8.60 -29.01
CA GLN A 24 21.11 -7.48 -29.30
C GLN A 24 21.09 -7.09 -30.79
N ALA A 25 22.24 -7.04 -31.45
CA ALA A 25 22.35 -6.71 -32.87
C ALA A 25 21.54 -7.66 -33.77
N GLN A 26 21.48 -8.94 -33.42
CA GLN A 26 20.71 -9.93 -34.18
C GLN A 26 19.20 -9.78 -33.93
N CYS A 27 18.81 -9.50 -32.68
CA CYS A 27 17.41 -9.23 -32.35
C CYS A 27 16.91 -7.96 -33.05
N ASP A 28 17.70 -6.90 -33.08
CA ASP A 28 17.34 -5.63 -33.74
C ASP A 28 17.22 -5.82 -35.26
N PHE A 29 18.12 -6.59 -35.87
CA PHE A 29 18.02 -6.94 -37.29
C PHE A 29 16.75 -7.74 -37.62
N LEU A 30 16.44 -8.76 -36.82
CA LEU A 30 15.22 -9.56 -36.99
C LEU A 30 13.96 -8.71 -36.79
N LEU A 31 13.94 -7.84 -35.80
CA LEU A 31 12.84 -6.91 -35.60
C LEU A 31 12.64 -6.02 -36.82
N ALA A 32 13.69 -5.39 -37.35
CA ALA A 32 13.63 -4.55 -38.54
C ALA A 32 13.12 -5.30 -39.76
N LEU A 33 13.53 -6.57 -39.91
CA LEU A 33 13.10 -7.43 -41.04
C LEU A 33 11.61 -7.74 -40.98
N TYR A 34 11.08 -8.09 -39.80
CA TYR A 34 9.69 -8.48 -39.64
C TYR A 34 8.74 -7.30 -39.47
N THR A 35 9.21 -6.12 -39.03
CA THR A 35 8.41 -4.90 -38.90
C THR A 35 8.47 -4.01 -40.15
N GLN A 36 9.27 -4.38 -41.18
CA GLN A 36 9.43 -3.58 -42.42
C GLN A 36 9.85 -2.12 -42.14
N GLY A 37 10.53 -1.87 -41.04
CA GLY A 37 10.93 -0.52 -40.61
C GLY A 37 9.78 0.32 -40.02
N GLU A 38 8.54 -0.18 -40.02
CA GLU A 38 7.51 0.43 -39.17
C GLU A 38 7.83 0.09 -37.71
N GLU A 39 8.02 1.12 -36.89
CA GLU A 39 7.99 0.96 -35.45
C GLU A 39 6.62 0.40 -35.08
N PHE A 40 6.51 -0.91 -35.00
CA PHE A 40 5.44 -1.56 -34.26
C PHE A 40 5.63 -1.11 -32.81
N GLU A 41 5.25 0.14 -32.52
CA GLU A 41 4.99 0.57 -31.15
C GLU A 41 3.95 -0.43 -30.62
N SER A 42 4.51 -1.44 -30.00
CA SER A 42 3.73 -2.51 -29.44
C SER A 42 2.70 -1.85 -28.54
N SER A 43 1.43 -1.99 -28.91
CA SER A 43 0.27 -1.73 -28.04
C SER A 43 0.45 -2.32 -26.65
N THR A 44 1.35 -3.28 -26.48
CA THR A 44 1.82 -3.83 -25.19
C THR A 44 2.63 -2.84 -24.35
N THR A 45 3.43 -1.93 -24.97
CA THR A 45 4.21 -0.94 -24.19
C THR A 45 3.32 0.19 -23.68
N THR A 46 2.34 0.61 -24.46
CA THR A 46 1.36 1.62 -24.03
C THR A 46 0.39 1.06 -23.01
N LEU A 47 -0.03 -0.18 -23.13
CA LEU A 47 -0.86 -0.86 -22.14
C LEU A 47 -0.10 -1.05 -20.81
N ASN A 48 1.16 -1.54 -20.85
CA ASN A 48 1.99 -1.68 -19.66
C ASN A 48 2.25 -0.34 -18.98
N LYS A 49 2.54 0.73 -19.73
CA LYS A 49 2.72 2.07 -19.18
C LYS A 49 1.44 2.61 -18.54
N ARG A 50 0.28 2.36 -19.13
CA ARG A 50 -1.02 2.76 -18.60
C ARG A 50 -1.39 1.97 -17.33
N TYR A 51 -1.09 0.68 -17.28
CA TYR A 51 -1.25 -0.13 -16.07
C TYR A 51 -0.33 0.35 -14.95
N GLN A 52 0.94 0.66 -15.23
CA GLN A 52 1.88 1.18 -14.25
C GLN A 52 1.42 2.53 -13.68
N VAL A 53 0.97 3.45 -14.52
CA VAL A 53 0.46 4.76 -14.09
C VAL A 53 -0.73 4.60 -13.15
N ASN A 54 -1.67 3.69 -13.43
CA ASN A 54 -2.81 3.42 -12.56
C ASN A 54 -2.39 2.88 -11.19
N TYR A 55 -1.33 2.04 -11.11
CA TYR A 55 -0.81 1.56 -9.84
C TYR A 55 -0.19 2.69 -9.00
N TYR A 56 0.62 3.55 -9.62
CA TYR A 56 1.22 4.69 -8.93
C TYR A 56 0.16 5.67 -8.44
N LEU A 57 -0.84 5.97 -9.25
CA LEU A 57 -1.94 6.84 -8.89
C LEU A 57 -2.72 6.28 -7.70
N GLN A 58 -3.02 4.98 -7.71
CA GLN A 58 -3.72 4.31 -6.61
C GLN A 58 -2.88 4.28 -5.33
N LEU A 59 -1.55 4.16 -5.44
CA LEU A 59 -0.62 4.20 -4.32
C LEU A 59 -0.54 5.60 -3.72
N ILE A 60 -0.43 6.65 -4.57
CA ILE A 60 -0.44 8.04 -4.12
C ILE A 60 -1.74 8.35 -3.38
N LEU A 61 -2.88 7.98 -3.96
CA LEU A 61 -4.19 8.18 -3.35
C LEU A 61 -4.29 7.46 -2.00
N LEU A 62 -3.75 6.25 -1.89
CA LEU A 62 -3.73 5.49 -0.66
C LEU A 62 -2.89 6.16 0.43
N VAL A 63 -1.70 6.66 0.10
CA VAL A 63 -0.82 7.38 1.05
C VAL A 63 -1.46 8.70 1.49
N LEU A 64 -2.16 9.37 0.57
CA LEU A 64 -2.86 10.62 0.83
C LEU A 64 -4.03 10.46 1.84
N LEU A 65 -4.56 9.26 2.05
CA LEU A 65 -5.56 9.00 3.09
C LEU A 65 -5.06 9.31 4.49
N ILE A 66 -3.76 9.16 4.78
CA ILE A 66 -3.20 9.45 6.10
C ILE A 66 -3.38 10.93 6.47
N PRO A 67 -2.84 11.91 5.70
CA PRO A 67 -3.04 13.31 6.03
C PRO A 67 -4.51 13.73 5.96
N PHE A 68 -5.32 13.14 5.06
CA PHE A 68 -6.76 13.40 5.04
C PHE A 68 -7.49 12.91 6.28
N SER A 69 -7.15 11.73 6.80
CA SER A 69 -7.75 11.23 8.05
C SER A 69 -7.39 12.13 9.23
N PHE A 70 -6.14 12.63 9.27
CA PHE A 70 -5.70 13.58 10.28
C PHE A 70 -6.49 14.90 10.18
N LEU A 71 -6.68 15.41 8.96
CA LEU A 71 -7.45 16.62 8.71
C LEU A 71 -8.91 16.45 9.16
N VAL A 72 -9.54 15.32 8.85
CA VAL A 72 -10.93 15.03 9.25
C VAL A 72 -11.07 14.99 10.77
N VAL A 73 -10.15 14.37 11.49
CA VAL A 73 -10.24 14.22 12.95
C VAL A 73 -9.96 15.52 13.69
N TYR A 74 -8.91 16.27 13.30
CA TYR A 74 -8.41 17.39 14.10
C TYR A 74 -8.84 18.76 13.58
N PHE A 75 -9.12 18.91 12.28
CA PHE A 75 -9.42 20.21 11.69
C PHE A 75 -10.89 20.41 11.32
N THR A 76 -11.68 19.32 11.20
CA THR A 76 -13.09 19.48 10.87
C THR A 76 -13.96 19.45 12.14
N GLN A 77 -14.92 20.37 12.21
CA GLN A 77 -15.91 20.42 13.29
C GLN A 77 -17.21 19.66 12.91
N PHE A 78 -17.03 18.52 12.21
CA PHE A 78 -18.17 17.69 11.83
C PHE A 78 -18.73 16.93 13.04
N ASN A 79 -19.99 16.54 12.96
CA ASN A 79 -20.56 15.60 13.92
C ASN A 79 -19.73 14.32 13.98
N PHE A 80 -19.52 13.80 15.20
CA PHE A 80 -18.73 12.59 15.43
C PHE A 80 -19.17 11.39 14.57
N ILE A 81 -20.47 11.26 14.28
CA ILE A 81 -21.02 10.20 13.43
C ILE A 81 -20.50 10.33 11.99
N LEU A 82 -20.43 11.56 11.48
CA LEU A 82 -19.96 11.83 10.13
C LEU A 82 -18.44 11.62 10.02
N GLN A 83 -17.67 12.06 11.02
CA GLN A 83 -16.23 11.82 11.10
C GLN A 83 -15.92 10.31 11.14
N LEU A 84 -16.64 9.57 11.98
CA LEU A 84 -16.50 8.12 12.09
C LEU A 84 -16.89 7.43 10.77
N GLY A 85 -17.96 7.88 10.11
CA GLY A 85 -18.35 7.37 8.79
C GLY A 85 -17.27 7.53 7.73
N ILE A 86 -16.61 8.70 7.68
CA ILE A 86 -15.50 8.97 6.76
C ILE A 86 -14.30 8.06 7.07
N LEU A 87 -13.95 7.89 8.35
CA LEU A 87 -12.85 7.02 8.76
C LEU A 87 -13.10 5.55 8.39
N VAL A 88 -14.34 5.07 8.59
CA VAL A 88 -14.74 3.71 8.17
C VAL A 88 -14.66 3.54 6.66
N LEU A 89 -15.03 4.56 5.88
CA LEU A 89 -14.90 4.56 4.43
C LEU A 89 -13.43 4.49 4.02
N PHE A 90 -12.54 5.25 4.66
CA PHE A 90 -11.10 5.19 4.40
C PHE A 90 -10.50 3.84 4.75
N LEU A 91 -10.90 3.23 5.87
CA LEU A 91 -10.50 1.88 6.24
C LEU A 91 -10.97 0.84 5.22
N SER A 92 -12.22 0.92 4.78
CA SER A 92 -12.79 0.00 3.79
C SER A 92 -12.04 0.09 2.46
N TYR A 93 -11.75 1.30 1.99
CA TYR A 93 -10.98 1.53 0.78
C TYR A 93 -9.55 1.00 0.91
N SER A 94 -8.85 1.32 2.02
CA SER A 94 -7.49 0.84 2.28
C SER A 94 -7.43 -0.70 2.35
N PHE A 95 -8.42 -1.34 2.97
CA PHE A 95 -8.55 -2.79 3.01
C PHE A 95 -8.79 -3.39 1.62
N TRP A 96 -9.64 -2.77 0.81
CA TRP A 96 -9.87 -3.19 -0.57
C TRP A 96 -8.60 -3.12 -1.42
N VAL A 97 -7.85 -2.01 -1.34
CA VAL A 97 -6.57 -1.82 -2.03
C VAL A 97 -5.54 -2.85 -1.56
N PHE A 98 -5.46 -3.12 -0.26
CA PHE A 98 -4.60 -4.18 0.28
C PHE A 98 -4.90 -5.55 -0.34
N ARG A 99 -6.18 -5.93 -0.42
CA ARG A 99 -6.59 -7.19 -1.07
C ARG A 99 -6.26 -7.22 -2.55
N TYR A 100 -6.41 -6.10 -3.23
CA TYR A 100 -6.11 -5.96 -4.66
C TYR A 100 -4.61 -6.14 -4.93
N PHE A 101 -3.74 -5.44 -4.18
CA PHE A 101 -2.28 -5.55 -4.35
C PHE A 101 -1.75 -6.92 -3.92
N ARG A 102 -2.33 -7.54 -2.92
CA ARG A 102 -1.95 -8.89 -2.49
C ARG A 102 -2.14 -9.93 -3.59
N LYS A 103 -3.08 -9.72 -4.51
CA LYS A 103 -3.31 -10.62 -5.65
C LYS A 103 -2.36 -10.39 -6.82
N LYS A 104 -1.80 -9.18 -6.97
CA LYS A 104 -1.08 -8.78 -8.18
C LYS A 104 0.41 -8.51 -7.98
N ASP A 105 0.82 -7.84 -6.89
CA ASP A 105 2.21 -7.40 -6.70
C ASP A 105 2.61 -7.36 -5.23
N ILE A 106 3.64 -8.15 -4.88
CA ILE A 106 4.15 -8.24 -3.51
C ILE A 106 4.78 -6.92 -3.03
N LYS A 107 5.39 -6.13 -3.93
CA LYS A 107 6.12 -4.91 -3.56
C LYS A 107 5.22 -3.82 -2.95
N TYR A 108 4.05 -3.59 -3.50
CA TYR A 108 3.11 -2.54 -3.04
C TYR A 108 2.24 -2.96 -1.86
N VAL A 109 2.18 -4.24 -1.56
CA VAL A 109 1.44 -4.79 -0.40
C VAL A 109 1.97 -4.23 0.91
N HIS A 110 3.30 -4.04 1.02
CA HIS A 110 3.92 -3.51 2.23
C HIS A 110 3.43 -2.09 2.56
N ILE A 111 3.34 -1.22 1.54
CA ILE A 111 2.86 0.15 1.71
C ILE A 111 1.37 0.14 2.08
N SER A 112 0.58 -0.68 1.40
CA SER A 112 -0.86 -0.76 1.64
C SER A 112 -1.20 -1.23 3.06
N ILE A 113 -0.48 -2.23 3.58
CA ILE A 113 -0.71 -2.70 4.94
C ILE A 113 -0.28 -1.66 5.97
N THR A 114 0.84 -0.96 5.74
CA THR A 114 1.30 0.10 6.65
C THR A 114 0.27 1.23 6.75
N VAL A 115 -0.27 1.69 5.61
CA VAL A 115 -1.33 2.73 5.60
C VAL A 115 -2.58 2.25 6.34
N LEU A 116 -3.03 1.02 6.10
CA LEU A 116 -4.18 0.44 6.78
C LEU A 116 -3.99 0.41 8.30
N LEU A 117 -2.80 0.04 8.77
CA LEU A 117 -2.50 -0.02 10.19
C LEU A 117 -2.44 1.40 10.82
N PHE A 118 -1.91 2.39 10.10
CA PHE A 118 -1.94 3.79 10.54
C PHE A 118 -3.36 4.34 10.63
N LEU A 119 -4.22 4.04 9.67
CA LEU A 119 -5.63 4.42 9.72
C LEU A 119 -6.36 3.78 10.90
N LEU A 120 -6.06 2.51 11.21
CA LEU A 120 -6.59 1.85 12.41
C LEU A 120 -6.14 2.54 13.70
N LEU A 121 -4.90 3.02 13.75
CA LEU A 121 -4.38 3.74 14.90
C LEU A 121 -5.11 5.08 15.09
N ILE A 122 -5.29 5.86 14.01
CA ILE A 122 -6.03 7.14 14.05
C ILE A 122 -7.49 6.90 14.46
N THR A 123 -8.14 5.85 13.95
CA THR A 123 -9.52 5.53 14.36
C THR A 123 -9.62 5.11 15.82
N THR A 124 -8.61 4.41 16.34
CA THR A 124 -8.55 4.03 17.76
C THR A 124 -8.43 5.26 18.65
N ASP A 125 -7.56 6.21 18.29
CA ASP A 125 -7.41 7.49 18.99
C ASP A 125 -8.73 8.28 18.99
N PHE A 126 -9.36 8.41 17.83
CA PHE A 126 -10.62 9.11 17.68
C PHE A 126 -11.74 8.51 18.55
N ILE A 127 -11.87 7.18 18.56
CA ILE A 127 -12.86 6.48 19.39
C ILE A 127 -12.57 6.68 20.87
N SER A 128 -11.30 6.61 21.28
CA SER A 128 -10.88 6.83 22.67
C SER A 128 -11.27 8.23 23.16
N ASN A 129 -11.06 9.25 22.33
CA ASN A 129 -11.41 10.64 22.63
C ASN A 129 -12.93 10.86 22.73
N ILE A 130 -13.72 10.29 21.82
CA ILE A 130 -15.18 10.42 21.84
C ILE A 130 -15.80 9.76 23.08
N LEU A 131 -15.32 8.57 23.43
CA LEU A 131 -15.84 7.82 24.57
C LEU A 131 -15.35 8.40 25.92
N ASN A 132 -14.53 9.47 25.89
CA ASN A 132 -13.90 10.05 27.08
C ASN A 132 -13.30 8.96 27.99
N LEU A 133 -12.59 8.01 27.38
CA LEU A 133 -12.02 6.89 28.11
C LEU A 133 -10.96 7.37 29.10
N ASN A 134 -10.98 6.80 30.29
CA ASN A 134 -9.91 7.02 31.23
C ASN A 134 -8.56 6.66 30.60
N GLN A 135 -7.48 7.36 31.02
CA GLN A 135 -6.14 7.17 30.46
C GLN A 135 -5.73 5.69 30.40
N TYR A 136 -6.04 4.90 31.43
CA TYR A 136 -5.72 3.47 31.47
C TYR A 136 -6.47 2.66 30.39
N LEU A 137 -7.75 2.97 30.19
CA LEU A 137 -8.55 2.31 29.14
C LEU A 137 -8.06 2.66 27.74
N SER A 138 -7.70 3.94 27.50
CA SER A 138 -7.10 4.37 26.23
C SER A 138 -5.82 3.59 25.94
N VAL A 139 -4.94 3.45 26.92
CA VAL A 139 -3.69 2.65 26.78
C VAL A 139 -3.99 1.21 26.42
N VAL A 140 -5.00 0.60 27.05
CA VAL A 140 -5.41 -0.79 26.71
C VAL A 140 -5.85 -0.90 25.24
N PHE A 141 -6.65 0.07 24.73
CA PHE A 141 -7.06 0.08 23.34
C PHE A 141 -5.87 0.19 22.37
N PHE A 142 -4.90 1.04 22.66
CA PHE A 142 -3.67 1.13 21.86
C PHE A 142 -2.83 -0.15 21.92
N VAL A 143 -2.68 -0.76 23.09
CA VAL A 143 -1.97 -2.03 23.22
C VAL A 143 -2.66 -3.14 22.42
N MET A 144 -3.99 -3.22 22.45
CA MET A 144 -4.76 -4.17 21.65
C MET A 144 -4.52 -3.96 20.14
N ASN A 145 -4.45 -2.70 19.69
CA ASN A 145 -4.14 -2.37 18.31
C ASN A 145 -2.73 -2.88 17.93
N PHE A 146 -1.70 -2.62 18.75
CA PHE A 146 -0.33 -3.09 18.48
C PHE A 146 -0.17 -4.61 18.58
N ILE A 147 -0.93 -5.28 19.46
CA ILE A 147 -1.00 -6.75 19.46
C ILE A 147 -1.59 -7.25 18.13
N GLY A 148 -2.60 -6.57 17.61
CA GLY A 148 -3.14 -6.85 16.27
C GLY A 148 -2.07 -6.74 15.18
N TRP A 149 -1.20 -5.71 15.23
CA TRP A 149 -0.06 -5.56 14.31
C TRP A 149 0.92 -6.74 14.42
N TYR A 150 1.23 -7.16 15.65
CA TYR A 150 2.11 -8.30 15.89
C TYR A 150 1.54 -9.60 15.31
N ILE A 151 0.26 -9.90 15.57
CA ILE A 151 -0.41 -11.09 15.02
C ILE A 151 -0.40 -11.06 13.48
N LEU A 152 -0.69 -9.90 12.89
CA LEU A 152 -0.70 -9.73 11.44
C LEU A 152 0.70 -9.90 10.84
N SER A 153 1.74 -9.39 11.52
CA SER A 153 3.15 -9.58 11.17
C SER A 153 3.52 -11.06 11.09
N ARG A 154 3.11 -11.84 12.09
CA ARG A 154 3.35 -13.29 12.13
C ARG A 154 2.63 -14.02 10.99
N LYS A 155 1.37 -13.67 10.74
CA LYS A 155 0.56 -14.28 9.67
C LYS A 155 1.06 -13.98 8.27
N LEU A 156 1.61 -12.78 8.06
CA LEU A 156 2.13 -12.33 6.76
C LEU A 156 3.64 -12.53 6.60
N ASN A 157 4.32 -12.93 7.67
CA ASN A 157 5.78 -13.13 7.71
C ASN A 157 6.59 -11.85 7.41
N TYR A 158 6.09 -10.68 7.85
CA TYR A 158 6.74 -9.37 7.65
C TYR A 158 7.48 -8.93 8.91
N ARG A 159 8.80 -9.15 8.95
CA ARG A 159 9.65 -8.87 10.11
C ARG A 159 9.62 -7.40 10.55
N TYR A 160 9.55 -6.46 9.62
CA TYR A 160 9.53 -5.02 9.93
C TYR A 160 8.30 -4.61 10.77
N LEU A 161 7.13 -5.21 10.50
CA LEU A 161 5.91 -4.99 11.28
C LEU A 161 6.05 -5.51 12.71
N MET A 162 6.78 -6.60 12.92
CA MET A 162 7.06 -7.15 14.23
C MET A 162 7.91 -6.18 15.06
N PHE A 163 8.99 -5.66 14.48
CA PHE A 163 9.84 -4.68 15.16
C PHE A 163 9.09 -3.38 15.45
N SER A 164 8.29 -2.89 14.51
CA SER A 164 7.50 -1.67 14.67
C SER A 164 6.47 -1.80 15.78
N SER A 165 5.76 -2.93 15.91
CA SER A 165 4.79 -3.16 16.97
C SER A 165 5.47 -3.25 18.36
N PHE A 166 6.63 -3.89 18.44
CA PHE A 166 7.40 -3.98 19.68
C PHE A 166 7.88 -2.60 20.16
N PHE A 167 8.46 -1.83 19.23
CA PHE A 167 8.92 -0.48 19.52
C PHE A 167 7.75 0.44 19.94
N ALA A 168 6.61 0.34 19.29
CA ALA A 168 5.42 1.12 19.63
C ALA A 168 4.86 0.79 21.02
N ILE A 169 4.86 -0.49 21.44
CA ILE A 169 4.45 -0.89 22.79
C ILE A 169 5.42 -0.33 23.83
N ILE A 170 6.73 -0.42 23.60
CA ILE A 170 7.75 0.08 24.52
C ILE A 170 7.61 1.59 24.68
N THR A 171 7.48 2.35 23.58
CA THR A 171 7.32 3.81 23.66
C THR A 171 6.04 4.21 24.39
N LEU A 172 4.93 3.51 24.17
CA LEU A 172 3.67 3.75 24.83
C LEU A 172 3.78 3.50 26.35
N LEU A 173 4.43 2.41 26.77
CA LEU A 173 4.68 2.12 28.18
C LEU A 173 5.60 3.18 28.81
N PHE A 174 6.67 3.57 28.12
CA PHE A 174 7.59 4.60 28.60
C PHE A 174 6.89 5.94 28.83
N VAL A 175 6.08 6.40 27.89
CA VAL A 175 5.31 7.64 28.02
C VAL A 175 4.32 7.57 29.18
N ASN A 176 3.63 6.45 29.40
CA ASN A 176 2.72 6.31 30.54
C ASN A 176 3.46 6.31 31.89
N ILE A 177 4.62 5.65 31.97
CA ILE A 177 5.44 5.64 33.18
C ILE A 177 5.98 7.04 33.48
N SER A 178 6.51 7.75 32.48
CA SER A 178 7.01 9.11 32.66
C SER A 178 5.91 10.08 33.10
N HIS A 179 4.69 9.92 32.62
CA HIS A 179 3.54 10.70 33.06
C HIS A 179 3.16 10.44 34.50
N LEU A 180 3.25 9.20 34.99
CA LEU A 180 3.04 8.85 36.40
C LEU A 180 4.09 9.48 37.30
N PHE A 181 5.35 9.55 36.88
CA PHE A 181 6.42 10.19 37.66
C PHE A 181 6.38 11.72 37.64
N SER A 182 5.78 12.32 36.59
CA SER A 182 5.66 13.78 36.50
C SER A 182 4.54 14.37 37.38
N PHE A 183 3.61 13.54 37.88
CA PHE A 183 2.51 13.95 38.75
C PHE A 183 2.75 13.66 40.23
N ASN A 184 3.90 13.07 40.61
CA ASN A 184 4.35 12.89 41.96
C ASN A 184 5.49 13.88 42.30
#